data_b746460fbb08d43a4c69ade51ce3015e
#
_entry.id   b746460fbb08d43a4c69ade51ce3015e
#
_cell.length_a   1.000
_cell.length_b   1.000
_cell.length_c   1.000
_cell.angle_alpha   90.00
_cell.angle_beta   90.00
_cell.angle_gamma   90.00
#
_symmetry.space_group_name_H-M   'P 1'
#
loop_
_entity.id
_entity.type
_entity.pdbx_description
1 polymer ?
#
loop_
_entity_poly.entity_id
_entity_poly.type
_entity_poly.pdbx_seq_one_letter_code
_entity_poly.pdbx_strand_id
1 'polypeptide(L)'
;MKYLLLQTGLALLILVIAAPLYAADALEDPEAVSWNISASKVTYDDKRELYIAQEDVIITGGNTRLEADYVEFDNKTRDAFAKGNVLLVSGEDTVTCNAMQLNLKTETGTIYDGTIFMSENNFYIRGDEIKKTGRKTYRSDKGTITSCPGDNPDWKISGRNIKVTIEGYGLASHATLWLKKAPALYTPFMAFPVKTKRQTGFLAPRIASSDRKGMEYEQPFFWAISRNQDATFYLDHMTDRGTKAAVQYRYVLDENSRGTVMYDYLKDDKLGDGTEENSEYSYDGTPDRTNTKRYWFRMKADQELPFDFTGKLDMDVVSDADYLRDFKSGYTGFESTQDYFENEFGRSIDDYDDTTRENTLNLNRSFSSYSLNMNFEYYDNVIKRRDGTDDTTLQRLPSVEFSSVKQRIASSPFLFDFDSNYDYFHRKDTTDRKIRGNRLDVHP
;
A
#
# COMPACT_ATOMS: atom_id res chain seq x y z
N MET A 1 -30.92 -6.33 -29.02
CA MET A 1 -29.80 -5.45 -29.37
C MET A 1 -29.40 -4.58 -28.15
N LYS A 2 -29.45 -5.14 -26.94
CA LYS A 2 -29.16 -4.46 -25.64
C LYS A 2 -27.88 -4.97 -24.93
N TYR A 3 -27.12 -5.89 -25.53
CA TYR A 3 -25.93 -6.51 -24.92
C TYR A 3 -24.60 -6.22 -25.63
N LEU A 4 -24.59 -5.31 -26.61
CA LEU A 4 -23.39 -5.09 -27.45
C LEU A 4 -22.57 -3.87 -27.05
N LEU A 5 -23.02 -3.03 -26.12
CA LEU A 5 -22.29 -1.81 -25.71
C LEU A 5 -21.47 -1.97 -24.41
N LEU A 6 -21.62 -3.11 -23.71
CA LEU A 6 -20.83 -3.37 -22.49
C LEU A 6 -19.54 -4.17 -22.76
N GLN A 7 -19.37 -4.74 -23.96
CA GLN A 7 -18.19 -5.54 -24.29
C GLN A 7 -17.08 -4.76 -25.00
N THR A 8 -17.34 -3.57 -25.51
CA THR A 8 -16.32 -2.77 -26.21
C THR A 8 -15.53 -1.84 -25.30
N GLY A 9 -15.99 -1.56 -24.08
CA GLY A 9 -15.25 -0.75 -23.09
C GLY A 9 -14.16 -1.53 -22.35
N LEU A 10 -14.27 -2.85 -22.26
CA LEU A 10 -13.31 -3.70 -21.53
C LEU A 10 -12.09 -4.13 -22.37
N ALA A 11 -12.17 -4.02 -23.69
CA ALA A 11 -11.11 -4.46 -24.60
C ALA A 11 -9.99 -3.42 -24.81
N LEU A 12 -10.20 -2.15 -24.40
CA LEU A 12 -9.18 -1.09 -24.57
C LEU A 12 -8.27 -0.94 -23.34
N LEU A 13 -8.55 -1.63 -22.24
CA LEU A 13 -7.77 -1.58 -21.00
C LEU A 13 -6.67 -2.66 -20.90
N ILE A 14 -6.57 -3.56 -21.87
CA ILE A 14 -5.67 -4.75 -21.81
C ILE A 14 -4.38 -4.60 -22.63
N LEU A 15 -4.18 -3.50 -23.36
CA LEU A 15 -3.08 -3.41 -24.34
C LEU A 15 -1.86 -2.56 -23.91
N VAL A 16 -1.63 -2.34 -22.61
CA VAL A 16 -0.41 -1.68 -22.10
C VAL A 16 0.32 -2.56 -21.07
N ILE A 17 0.38 -3.87 -21.30
CA ILE A 17 1.21 -4.75 -20.49
C ILE A 17 2.13 -5.53 -21.45
N ALA A 18 3.30 -4.99 -21.78
CA ALA A 18 4.49 -5.77 -22.13
C ALA A 18 5.71 -4.89 -22.40
N ALA A 19 6.60 -4.75 -21.42
CA ALA A 19 8.05 -4.84 -21.62
C ALA A 19 8.76 -4.87 -20.25
N PRO A 20 9.42 -5.96 -19.87
CA PRO A 20 10.35 -5.94 -18.75
C PRO A 20 11.71 -5.41 -19.24
N LEU A 21 12.09 -4.21 -18.82
CA LEU A 21 13.48 -3.80 -18.87
C LEU A 21 14.20 -4.37 -17.65
N TYR A 22 14.99 -5.41 -17.88
CA TYR A 22 16.01 -5.85 -16.94
C TYR A 22 17.14 -4.82 -16.94
N ALA A 23 17.25 -4.04 -15.87
CA ALA A 23 18.49 -3.33 -15.57
C ALA A 23 19.39 -4.30 -14.80
N ALA A 24 20.48 -4.72 -15.42
CA ALA A 24 21.54 -5.44 -14.75
C ALA A 24 22.27 -4.47 -13.82
N ASP A 25 22.24 -4.76 -12.50
CA ASP A 25 23.11 -4.10 -11.55
C ASP A 25 24.56 -4.45 -11.90
N ALA A 26 25.32 -3.45 -12.31
CA ALA A 26 26.76 -3.55 -12.47
C ALA A 26 27.40 -3.83 -11.10
N LEU A 27 28.13 -4.92 -11.01
CA LEU A 27 28.98 -5.26 -9.87
C LEU A 27 30.11 -4.21 -9.80
N GLU A 28 30.02 -3.27 -8.87
CA GLU A 28 31.20 -2.46 -8.48
C GLU A 28 32.17 -3.38 -7.74
N ASP A 29 33.42 -3.42 -8.24
CA ASP A 29 34.55 -4.03 -7.53
C ASP A 29 34.72 -3.28 -6.21
N PRO A 30 34.82 -3.96 -5.04
CA PRO A 30 35.04 -3.28 -3.79
C PRO A 30 36.46 -2.68 -3.82
N GLU A 31 36.55 -1.36 -3.87
CA GLU A 31 37.81 -0.64 -3.59
C GLU A 31 38.45 -1.20 -2.34
N ALA A 32 39.76 -1.44 -2.37
CA ALA A 32 40.52 -1.99 -1.26
C ALA A 32 40.41 -1.07 -0.05
N VAL A 33 39.51 -1.40 0.88
CA VAL A 33 39.31 -0.65 2.12
C VAL A 33 40.58 -0.77 2.96
N SER A 34 41.25 0.33 3.26
CA SER A 34 42.34 0.35 4.22
C SER A 34 41.79 0.27 5.64
N TRP A 35 42.29 -0.67 6.43
CA TRP A 35 41.93 -0.84 7.83
C TRP A 35 42.96 -0.20 8.73
N ASN A 36 42.54 0.64 9.67
CA ASN A 36 43.36 1.25 10.69
C ASN A 36 43.08 0.57 12.04
N ILE A 37 44.15 0.21 12.74
CA ILE A 37 44.06 -0.45 14.07
C ILE A 37 44.75 0.48 15.08
N SER A 38 44.02 0.82 16.16
CA SER A 38 44.51 1.54 17.32
C SER A 38 44.25 0.71 18.56
N ALA A 39 45.26 0.48 19.39
CA ALA A 39 45.15 -0.24 20.66
C ALA A 39 46.34 0.12 21.56
N SER A 40 46.23 -0.12 22.87
CA SER A 40 47.34 0.08 23.79
C SER A 40 48.51 -0.85 23.48
N LYS A 41 48.22 -2.07 23.01
CA LYS A 41 49.24 -3.02 22.61
C LYS A 41 48.85 -3.77 21.35
N VAL A 42 49.73 -3.75 20.35
CA VAL A 42 49.56 -4.52 19.10
C VAL A 42 50.76 -5.44 18.93
N THR A 43 50.53 -6.73 18.71
CA THR A 43 51.56 -7.74 18.50
C THR A 43 51.27 -8.48 17.19
N TYR A 44 52.31 -8.81 16.42
CA TYR A 44 52.23 -9.61 15.22
C TYR A 44 53.06 -10.89 15.40
N ASP A 45 52.44 -12.04 15.21
CA ASP A 45 53.08 -13.32 15.15
C ASP A 45 53.36 -13.70 13.69
N ASP A 46 54.59 -13.55 13.24
CA ASP A 46 55.00 -13.78 11.85
C ASP A 46 54.82 -15.25 11.39
N LYS A 47 54.93 -16.21 12.33
CA LYS A 47 54.78 -17.64 12.01
C LYS A 47 53.33 -18.03 11.75
N ARG A 48 52.41 -17.37 12.44
CA ARG A 48 50.96 -17.63 12.36
C ARG A 48 50.27 -16.62 11.45
N GLU A 49 50.95 -15.55 11.05
CA GLU A 49 50.35 -14.38 10.36
C GLU A 49 49.17 -13.78 11.12
N LEU A 50 49.31 -13.74 12.48
CA LEU A 50 48.26 -13.37 13.41
C LEU A 50 48.57 -12.00 14.00
N TYR A 51 47.61 -11.06 13.87
CA TYR A 51 47.61 -9.78 14.57
C TYR A 51 46.83 -9.93 15.87
N ILE A 52 47.38 -9.45 16.98
CA ILE A 52 46.72 -9.41 18.28
C ILE A 52 46.77 -7.99 18.79
N ALA A 53 45.58 -7.42 19.04
CA ALA A 53 45.41 -6.09 19.63
C ALA A 53 44.71 -6.25 21.00
N GLN A 54 45.20 -5.51 22.00
CA GLN A 54 44.76 -5.60 23.39
C GLN A 54 44.59 -4.22 23.98
N GLU A 55 43.61 -4.05 24.86
CA GLU A 55 43.25 -2.84 25.59
C GLU A 55 42.88 -1.68 24.69
N ASP A 56 41.63 -1.24 24.83
CA ASP A 56 41.05 -0.11 24.07
C ASP A 56 41.22 -0.25 22.54
N VAL A 57 40.93 -1.44 22.04
CA VAL A 57 41.06 -1.73 20.60
C VAL A 57 40.00 -1.02 19.81
N ILE A 58 40.43 -0.22 18.83
CA ILE A 58 39.56 0.45 17.83
C ILE A 58 40.09 0.08 16.46
N ILE A 59 39.22 -0.52 15.64
CA ILE A 59 39.51 -0.85 14.25
C ILE A 59 38.53 -0.10 13.36
N THR A 60 39.02 0.63 12.38
CA THR A 60 38.19 1.39 11.44
C THR A 60 38.55 1.09 10.00
N GLY A 61 37.55 0.99 9.14
CA GLY A 61 37.75 0.77 7.70
C GLY A 61 36.46 1.10 6.94
N GLY A 62 36.52 2.06 6.02
CA GLY A 62 35.31 2.54 5.34
C GLY A 62 34.28 3.06 6.33
N ASN A 63 33.05 2.53 6.25
CA ASN A 63 31.92 2.87 7.14
C ASN A 63 31.82 1.90 8.36
N THR A 64 32.88 1.12 8.62
CA THR A 64 32.85 0.13 9.70
C THR A 64 33.82 0.53 10.81
N ARG A 65 33.35 0.43 12.07
CA ARG A 65 34.11 0.66 13.30
C ARG A 65 33.86 -0.49 14.28
N LEU A 66 34.92 -1.15 14.72
CA LEU A 66 34.91 -2.18 15.76
C LEU A 66 35.65 -1.66 17.00
N GLU A 67 35.02 -1.76 18.16
CA GLU A 67 35.60 -1.53 19.47
C GLU A 67 35.56 -2.81 20.29
N ALA A 68 36.62 -3.11 21.03
CA ALA A 68 36.68 -4.29 21.92
C ALA A 68 37.85 -4.18 22.88
N ASP A 69 37.84 -4.98 23.94
CA ASP A 69 38.99 -5.09 24.86
C ASP A 69 40.13 -5.92 24.25
N TYR A 70 39.79 -6.86 23.35
CA TYR A 70 40.72 -7.79 22.73
C TYR A 70 40.28 -8.16 21.33
N VAL A 71 41.23 -8.13 20.36
CA VAL A 71 40.95 -8.57 18.97
C VAL A 71 42.13 -9.41 18.47
N GLU A 72 41.82 -10.55 17.87
CA GLU A 72 42.73 -11.36 17.05
C GLU A 72 42.28 -11.33 15.60
N PHE A 73 43.22 -11.19 14.67
CA PHE A 73 42.95 -11.25 13.24
C PHE A 73 43.99 -12.14 12.54
N ASP A 74 43.53 -13.24 11.97
CA ASP A 74 44.32 -14.13 11.12
C ASP A 74 44.32 -13.64 9.69
N ASN A 75 45.46 -13.15 9.23
CA ASN A 75 45.60 -12.58 7.90
C ASN A 75 45.48 -13.63 6.77
N LYS A 76 45.74 -14.92 7.09
CA LYS A 76 45.70 -16.03 6.14
C LYS A 76 44.30 -16.56 5.91
N THR A 77 43.57 -16.81 7.00
CA THR A 77 42.18 -17.33 6.94
C THR A 77 41.15 -16.23 6.85
N ARG A 78 41.53 -14.98 7.15
CA ARG A 78 40.65 -13.80 7.28
C ARG A 78 39.64 -13.92 8.43
N ASP A 79 39.93 -14.74 9.42
CA ASP A 79 39.13 -14.87 10.63
C ASP A 79 39.51 -13.74 11.63
N ALA A 80 38.50 -13.08 12.15
CA ALA A 80 38.60 -12.10 13.22
C ALA A 80 37.85 -12.61 14.45
N PHE A 81 38.47 -12.52 15.64
CA PHE A 81 37.84 -12.77 16.91
C PHE A 81 37.94 -11.55 17.79
N ALA A 82 36.82 -11.06 18.31
CA ALA A 82 36.77 -9.94 19.24
C ALA A 82 36.10 -10.37 20.54
N LYS A 83 36.57 -9.85 21.67
CA LYS A 83 36.07 -10.18 23.01
C LYS A 83 36.16 -8.98 23.94
N GLY A 84 35.17 -8.90 24.85
CA GLY A 84 35.05 -7.87 25.87
C GLY A 84 34.50 -6.55 25.31
N ASN A 85 33.34 -6.14 25.81
CA ASN A 85 32.67 -4.89 25.43
C ASN A 85 32.62 -4.62 23.92
N VAL A 86 32.33 -5.67 23.14
CA VAL A 86 32.40 -5.59 21.68
C VAL A 86 31.26 -4.70 21.15
N LEU A 87 31.63 -3.65 20.41
CA LEU A 87 30.73 -2.80 19.65
C LEU A 87 31.19 -2.76 18.18
N LEU A 88 30.37 -3.26 17.29
CA LEU A 88 30.58 -3.16 15.85
C LEU A 88 29.51 -2.22 15.26
N VAL A 89 29.98 -1.17 14.61
CA VAL A 89 29.13 -0.22 13.87
C VAL A 89 29.46 -0.38 12.39
N SER A 90 28.45 -0.58 11.55
CA SER A 90 28.61 -0.69 10.09
C SER A 90 27.51 0.11 9.41
N GLY A 91 27.86 1.28 8.91
CA GLY A 91 26.86 2.27 8.49
C GLY A 91 26.03 2.73 9.71
N GLU A 92 24.73 2.51 9.66
CA GLU A 92 23.80 2.80 10.76
C GLU A 92 23.46 1.56 11.60
N ASP A 93 23.89 0.36 11.17
CA ASP A 93 23.66 -0.89 11.91
C ASP A 93 24.66 -1.03 13.04
N THR A 94 24.22 -1.59 14.17
CA THR A 94 25.08 -1.83 15.33
C THR A 94 24.97 -3.24 15.87
N VAL A 95 26.09 -3.80 16.32
CA VAL A 95 26.16 -5.06 17.05
C VAL A 95 26.87 -4.82 18.36
N THR A 96 26.22 -5.16 19.47
CA THR A 96 26.84 -5.19 20.80
C THR A 96 26.86 -6.61 21.31
N CYS A 97 27.99 -7.10 21.85
CA CYS A 97 28.10 -8.46 22.32
C CYS A 97 29.27 -8.66 23.29
N ASN A 98 29.28 -9.80 23.97
CA ASN A 98 30.42 -10.18 24.81
C ASN A 98 31.61 -10.71 24.02
N ALA A 99 31.35 -11.44 22.93
CA ALA A 99 32.36 -11.89 21.99
C ALA A 99 31.76 -12.10 20.60
N MET A 100 32.61 -12.01 19.58
CA MET A 100 32.23 -12.36 18.20
C MET A 100 33.39 -13.00 17.46
N GLN A 101 33.04 -13.91 16.57
CA GLN A 101 33.95 -14.47 15.58
C GLN A 101 33.38 -14.19 14.19
N LEU A 102 34.18 -13.65 13.31
CA LEU A 102 33.74 -13.24 11.98
C LEU A 102 34.80 -13.59 10.92
N ASN A 103 34.41 -14.23 9.84
CA ASN A 103 35.26 -14.38 8.67
C ASN A 103 34.99 -13.25 7.68
N LEU A 104 36.01 -12.41 7.46
CA LEU A 104 35.85 -11.21 6.62
C LEU A 104 35.73 -11.52 5.12
N LYS A 105 36.11 -12.72 4.67
CA LYS A 105 36.04 -13.16 3.28
C LYS A 105 34.66 -13.72 2.94
N THR A 106 34.08 -14.52 3.85
CA THR A 106 32.78 -15.17 3.65
C THR A 106 31.62 -14.34 4.23
N GLU A 107 31.95 -13.32 5.03
CA GLU A 107 31.01 -12.50 5.81
C GLU A 107 30.10 -13.37 6.73
N THR A 108 30.63 -14.50 7.19
CA THR A 108 29.95 -15.39 8.11
C THR A 108 30.60 -15.37 9.49
N GLY A 109 29.85 -15.73 10.52
CA GLY A 109 30.39 -15.72 11.87
C GLY A 109 29.40 -16.02 12.95
N THR A 110 29.84 -15.89 14.21
CA THR A 110 29.01 -16.14 15.42
C THR A 110 29.17 -14.96 16.37
N ILE A 111 28.07 -14.50 16.92
CA ILE A 111 27.97 -13.44 17.92
C ILE A 111 27.47 -14.12 19.21
N TYR A 112 28.14 -13.91 20.32
CA TYR A 112 27.83 -14.51 21.63
C TYR A 112 27.26 -13.42 22.56
N ASP A 113 26.14 -13.73 23.20
CA ASP A 113 25.42 -12.86 24.13
C ASP A 113 25.25 -11.46 23.52
N GLY A 114 24.61 -11.42 22.35
CA GLY A 114 24.61 -10.21 21.55
C GLY A 114 23.24 -9.64 21.22
N THR A 115 23.26 -8.36 20.87
CA THR A 115 22.16 -7.61 20.29
C THR A 115 22.62 -7.05 18.95
N ILE A 116 21.86 -7.32 17.89
CA ILE A 116 22.02 -6.72 16.57
C ILE A 116 20.89 -5.72 16.40
N PHE A 117 21.22 -4.47 16.12
CA PHE A 117 20.26 -3.45 15.68
C PHE A 117 20.45 -3.21 14.19
N MET A 118 19.36 -3.34 13.45
CA MET A 118 19.27 -3.06 12.02
C MET A 118 18.48 -1.75 11.83
N SER A 119 19.16 -0.68 11.48
CA SER A 119 18.60 0.67 11.40
C SER A 119 17.51 0.76 10.31
N GLU A 120 17.80 0.26 9.11
CA GLU A 120 16.88 0.31 7.97
C GLU A 120 15.51 -0.33 8.27
N ASN A 121 15.48 -1.38 9.08
CA ASN A 121 14.28 -2.11 9.46
C ASN A 121 13.76 -1.74 10.86
N ASN A 122 14.52 -0.95 11.61
CA ASN A 122 14.28 -0.64 13.03
C ASN A 122 14.02 -1.91 13.88
N PHE A 123 14.84 -2.94 13.70
CA PHE A 123 14.72 -4.21 14.45
C PHE A 123 15.92 -4.47 15.32
N TYR A 124 15.63 -4.96 16.53
CA TYR A 124 16.61 -5.51 17.48
C TYR A 124 16.47 -7.04 17.50
N ILE A 125 17.57 -7.76 17.21
CA ILE A 125 17.66 -9.21 17.35
C ILE A 125 18.59 -9.49 18.54
N ARG A 126 18.12 -10.25 19.53
CA ARG A 126 18.90 -10.62 20.71
C ARG A 126 18.94 -12.12 20.85
N GLY A 127 20.09 -12.66 21.25
CA GLY A 127 20.25 -14.07 21.48
C GLY A 127 21.59 -14.41 22.15
N ASP A 128 21.63 -15.56 22.84
CA ASP A 128 22.83 -16.06 23.47
C ASP A 128 23.90 -16.45 22.43
N GLU A 129 23.44 -17.00 21.30
CA GLU A 129 24.28 -17.33 20.16
C GLU A 129 23.53 -16.95 18.86
N ILE A 130 24.11 -16.02 18.09
CA ILE A 130 23.56 -15.59 16.79
C ILE A 130 24.59 -15.90 15.71
N LYS A 131 24.25 -16.79 14.78
CA LYS A 131 25.10 -17.21 13.64
C LYS A 131 24.74 -16.40 12.40
N LYS A 132 25.68 -15.66 11.85
CA LYS A 132 25.59 -15.09 10.51
C LYS A 132 26.02 -16.16 9.51
N THR A 133 25.07 -16.76 8.81
CA THR A 133 25.29 -17.90 7.90
C THR A 133 25.42 -17.50 6.43
N GLY A 134 25.36 -16.20 6.14
CA GLY A 134 25.50 -15.59 4.82
C GLY A 134 25.38 -14.10 4.90
N ARG A 135 25.58 -13.39 3.79
CA ARG A 135 25.57 -11.90 3.74
C ARG A 135 24.38 -11.28 4.46
N LYS A 136 23.20 -11.86 4.26
CA LYS A 136 21.93 -11.31 4.76
C LYS A 136 21.16 -12.29 5.66
N THR A 137 21.76 -13.39 6.12
CA THR A 137 21.04 -14.42 6.87
C THR A 137 21.64 -14.65 8.24
N TYR A 138 20.81 -14.50 9.26
CA TYR A 138 21.10 -14.74 10.66
C TYR A 138 20.27 -15.91 11.19
N ARG A 139 20.84 -16.69 12.07
CA ARG A 139 20.18 -17.81 12.78
C ARG A 139 20.49 -17.77 14.25
N SER A 140 19.49 -18.10 15.07
CA SER A 140 19.68 -18.31 16.51
C SER A 140 18.77 -19.43 16.96
N ASP A 141 19.30 -20.32 17.83
CA ASP A 141 18.51 -21.41 18.40
C ASP A 141 17.45 -20.87 19.37
N LYS A 142 17.78 -19.81 20.10
CA LYS A 142 16.84 -19.06 20.95
C LYS A 142 17.13 -17.58 20.82
N GLY A 143 16.10 -16.79 20.75
CA GLY A 143 16.28 -15.35 20.65
C GLY A 143 14.98 -14.58 20.78
N THR A 144 15.13 -13.26 20.71
CA THR A 144 14.00 -12.33 20.69
C THR A 144 14.17 -11.31 19.58
N ILE A 145 13.05 -10.84 19.05
CA ILE A 145 12.99 -9.80 18.03
C ILE A 145 11.99 -8.73 18.50
N THR A 146 12.34 -7.47 18.34
CA THR A 146 11.49 -6.31 18.67
C THR A 146 11.90 -5.10 17.83
N SER A 147 10.99 -4.15 17.63
CA SER A 147 11.32 -2.81 17.11
C SER A 147 11.48 -1.75 18.22
N CYS A 148 11.30 -2.16 19.48
CA CYS A 148 11.41 -1.23 20.60
C CYS A 148 12.84 -1.24 21.17
N PRO A 149 13.44 -0.06 21.41
CA PRO A 149 14.76 0.03 22.05
C PRO A 149 14.70 -0.36 23.53
N GLY A 150 15.90 -0.64 24.10
CA GLY A 150 16.07 -0.92 25.53
C GLY A 150 15.72 -2.35 25.93
N ASP A 151 15.92 -2.66 27.24
CA ASP A 151 15.83 -4.03 27.74
C ASP A 151 14.39 -4.47 28.08
N ASN A 152 13.47 -3.54 28.24
CA ASN A 152 12.07 -3.78 28.52
C ASN A 152 11.17 -3.26 27.40
N PRO A 153 11.19 -3.87 26.22
CA PRO A 153 10.40 -3.42 25.09
C PRO A 153 8.90 -3.58 25.35
N ASP A 154 8.07 -2.69 24.77
CA ASP A 154 6.61 -2.77 24.90
C ASP A 154 6.06 -4.05 24.26
N TRP A 155 6.72 -4.53 23.20
CA TRP A 155 6.43 -5.83 22.62
C TRP A 155 7.71 -6.53 22.17
N LYS A 156 7.71 -7.85 22.21
CA LYS A 156 8.76 -8.70 21.64
C LYS A 156 8.18 -10.03 21.17
N ILE A 157 8.81 -10.60 20.18
CA ILE A 157 8.58 -11.99 19.78
C ILE A 157 9.78 -12.81 20.29
N SER A 158 9.54 -13.80 21.14
CA SER A 158 10.54 -14.81 21.48
C SER A 158 10.27 -16.09 20.72
N GLY A 159 11.31 -16.83 20.34
CA GLY A 159 11.14 -18.05 19.57
C GLY A 159 12.36 -18.97 19.63
N ARG A 160 12.21 -20.15 18.99
CA ARG A 160 13.28 -21.11 18.75
C ARG A 160 13.54 -21.24 17.26
N ASN A 161 14.75 -21.73 16.90
CA ASN A 161 15.17 -21.92 15.50
C ASN A 161 14.86 -20.68 14.64
N ILE A 162 15.19 -19.51 15.16
CA ILE A 162 14.95 -18.25 14.50
C ILE A 162 15.89 -18.16 13.31
N LYS A 163 15.34 -17.92 12.13
CA LYS A 163 16.08 -17.60 10.91
C LYS A 163 15.57 -16.27 10.38
N VAL A 164 16.43 -15.29 10.30
CA VAL A 164 16.12 -13.97 9.73
C VAL A 164 16.92 -13.79 8.46
N THR A 165 16.25 -13.50 7.36
CA THR A 165 16.89 -13.10 6.11
C THR A 165 16.53 -11.65 5.85
N ILE A 166 17.50 -10.76 5.91
CA ILE A 166 17.31 -9.32 5.61
C ILE A 166 16.79 -9.19 4.20
N GLU A 167 15.80 -8.32 4.01
CA GLU A 167 15.02 -8.20 2.77
C GLU A 167 14.30 -9.51 2.35
N GLY A 168 14.08 -10.41 3.30
CA GLY A 168 13.33 -11.64 3.16
C GLY A 168 12.28 -11.79 4.25
N TYR A 169 12.20 -12.98 4.79
CA TYR A 169 11.32 -13.33 5.89
C TYR A 169 12.11 -13.72 7.12
N GLY A 170 11.57 -13.39 8.28
CA GLY A 170 11.89 -14.00 9.55
C GLY A 170 11.01 -15.23 9.76
N LEU A 171 11.61 -16.34 10.16
CA LEU A 171 10.93 -17.59 10.52
C LEU A 171 11.29 -17.92 11.94
N ALA A 172 10.31 -18.33 12.76
CA ALA A 172 10.53 -18.79 14.11
C ALA A 172 9.63 -19.97 14.43
N SER A 173 10.12 -20.96 15.15
CA SER A 173 9.31 -22.01 15.74
C SER A 173 9.04 -21.71 17.22
N HIS A 174 7.92 -22.22 17.74
CA HIS A 174 7.48 -21.96 19.12
C HIS A 174 7.54 -20.46 19.48
N ALA A 175 6.96 -19.63 18.61
CA ALA A 175 6.99 -18.19 18.76
C ALA A 175 5.94 -17.74 19.78
N THR A 176 6.35 -16.84 20.67
CA THR A 176 5.46 -16.19 21.63
C THR A 176 5.57 -14.69 21.47
N LEU A 177 4.44 -14.03 21.20
CA LEU A 177 4.32 -12.58 21.26
C LEU A 177 4.13 -12.16 22.72
N TRP A 178 4.97 -11.26 23.16
CA TRP A 178 4.92 -10.67 24.49
C TRP A 178 4.49 -9.21 24.37
N LEU A 179 3.56 -8.80 25.19
CA LEU A 179 3.23 -7.40 25.44
C LEU A 179 3.77 -7.05 26.82
N LYS A 180 4.84 -6.27 26.86
CA LYS A 180 5.64 -6.05 28.06
C LYS A 180 6.11 -7.38 28.65
N LYS A 181 5.59 -7.77 29.82
CA LYS A 181 5.95 -9.02 30.51
C LYS A 181 4.89 -10.12 30.37
N ALA A 182 3.75 -9.85 29.70
CA ALA A 182 2.66 -10.82 29.57
C ALA A 182 2.73 -11.52 28.20
N PRO A 183 2.67 -12.87 28.15
CA PRO A 183 2.51 -13.60 26.89
C PRO A 183 1.12 -13.36 26.33
N ALA A 184 1.02 -12.77 25.15
CA ALA A 184 -0.24 -12.41 24.50
C ALA A 184 -0.71 -13.47 23.47
N LEU A 185 0.24 -14.07 22.74
CA LEU A 185 -0.07 -15.06 21.72
C LEU A 185 1.08 -16.07 21.61
N TYR A 186 0.73 -17.35 21.49
CA TYR A 186 1.68 -18.43 21.16
C TYR A 186 1.30 -19.07 19.83
N THR A 187 2.29 -19.35 18.99
CA THR A 187 2.12 -20.12 17.77
C THR A 187 3.26 -21.11 17.57
N PRO A 188 3.00 -22.36 17.11
CA PRO A 188 4.05 -23.33 16.83
C PRO A 188 5.03 -22.87 15.76
N PHE A 189 4.56 -22.06 14.81
CA PHE A 189 5.35 -21.50 13.71
C PHE A 189 4.90 -20.07 13.41
N MET A 190 5.87 -19.17 13.19
CA MET A 190 5.63 -17.80 12.80
C MET A 190 6.55 -17.43 11.63
N ALA A 191 5.97 -16.76 10.63
CA ALA A 191 6.69 -16.09 9.57
C ALA A 191 6.33 -14.60 9.61
N PHE A 192 7.33 -13.73 9.53
CA PHE A 192 7.14 -12.28 9.53
C PHE A 192 8.06 -11.62 8.49
N PRO A 193 7.64 -10.54 7.83
CA PRO A 193 8.48 -9.84 6.87
C PRO A 193 9.61 -9.08 7.59
N VAL A 194 10.83 -9.19 7.05
CA VAL A 194 12.00 -8.42 7.47
C VAL A 194 12.48 -7.63 6.27
N LYS A 195 11.67 -6.62 5.87
CA LYS A 195 11.94 -5.80 4.69
C LYS A 195 11.52 -4.37 4.88
N THR A 196 12.29 -3.48 4.28
CA THR A 196 11.95 -2.08 4.02
C THR A 196 11.20 -1.92 2.69
N LYS A 197 11.38 -2.85 1.74
CA LYS A 197 10.76 -2.79 0.41
C LYS A 197 9.38 -3.43 0.42
N ARG A 198 8.46 -2.85 -0.34
CA ARG A 198 7.12 -3.41 -0.58
C ARG A 198 7.21 -4.86 -1.03
N GLN A 199 6.47 -5.75 -0.39
CA GLN A 199 6.46 -7.19 -0.69
C GLN A 199 5.07 -7.75 -0.76
N THR A 200 4.94 -8.76 -1.64
CA THR A 200 3.77 -9.64 -1.69
C THR A 200 3.66 -10.45 -0.41
N GLY A 201 2.47 -10.49 0.18
CA GLY A 201 2.18 -11.27 1.38
C GLY A 201 0.85 -10.94 2.03
N PHE A 202 0.50 -11.72 3.04
CA PHE A 202 -0.66 -11.44 3.87
C PHE A 202 -0.41 -10.23 4.76
N LEU A 203 -1.40 -9.35 4.86
CA LEU A 203 -1.42 -8.24 5.81
C LEU A 203 -2.13 -8.67 7.09
N ALA A 204 -2.10 -7.82 8.11
CA ALA A 204 -2.77 -8.11 9.37
C ALA A 204 -4.28 -8.35 9.13
N PRO A 205 -4.87 -9.41 9.68
CA PRO A 205 -6.30 -9.62 9.58
C PRO A 205 -7.05 -8.67 10.50
N ARG A 206 -8.29 -8.35 10.12
CA ARG A 206 -9.25 -7.64 10.97
C ARG A 206 -10.27 -8.64 11.48
N ILE A 207 -10.57 -8.56 12.77
CA ILE A 207 -11.62 -9.34 13.42
C ILE A 207 -12.60 -8.35 14.04
N ALA A 208 -13.88 -8.52 13.76
CA ALA A 208 -14.95 -7.68 14.28
C ALA A 208 -16.20 -8.52 14.57
N SER A 209 -17.17 -7.92 15.20
CA SER A 209 -18.49 -8.51 15.42
C SER A 209 -19.55 -7.41 15.41
N SER A 210 -20.70 -7.69 14.82
CA SER A 210 -21.86 -6.82 14.84
C SER A 210 -23.15 -7.63 14.72
N ASP A 211 -24.27 -7.07 15.17
CA ASP A 211 -25.57 -7.74 15.10
C ASP A 211 -26.01 -8.02 13.65
N ARG A 212 -25.60 -7.18 12.70
CA ARG A 212 -26.00 -7.31 11.27
C ARG A 212 -25.06 -8.19 10.43
N LYS A 213 -23.88 -8.54 10.91
CA LYS A 213 -22.87 -9.31 10.15
C LYS A 213 -22.45 -10.59 10.88
N GLY A 214 -22.75 -10.69 12.18
CA GLY A 214 -22.22 -11.73 13.04
C GLY A 214 -20.72 -11.50 13.31
N MET A 215 -19.97 -12.59 13.43
CA MET A 215 -18.50 -12.54 13.50
C MET A 215 -17.93 -12.27 12.10
N GLU A 216 -16.97 -11.37 12.03
CA GLU A 216 -16.32 -10.92 10.80
C GLU A 216 -14.82 -11.20 10.89
N TYR A 217 -14.28 -11.88 9.87
CA TYR A 217 -12.85 -12.11 9.69
C TYR A 217 -12.45 -11.65 8.30
N GLU A 218 -11.69 -10.56 8.22
CA GLU A 218 -11.24 -9.96 6.98
C GLU A 218 -9.73 -10.15 6.82
N GLN A 219 -9.30 -10.88 5.78
CA GLN A 219 -7.91 -11.20 5.49
C GLN A 219 -7.46 -10.51 4.20
N PRO A 220 -6.62 -9.48 4.28
CA PRO A 220 -6.00 -8.88 3.11
C PRO A 220 -4.79 -9.69 2.66
N PHE A 221 -4.59 -9.76 1.33
CA PHE A 221 -3.38 -10.24 0.68
C PHE A 221 -2.86 -9.18 -0.29
N PHE A 222 -1.69 -8.65 0.00
CA PHE A 222 -1.03 -7.63 -0.80
C PHE A 222 -0.15 -8.26 -1.87
N TRP A 223 -0.29 -7.82 -3.11
CA TRP A 223 0.52 -8.23 -4.25
C TRP A 223 1.32 -7.04 -4.80
N ALA A 224 2.63 -7.02 -4.56
CA ALA A 224 3.56 -6.07 -5.14
C ALA A 224 3.86 -6.48 -6.59
N ILE A 225 3.11 -5.95 -7.57
CA ILE A 225 3.24 -6.30 -8.99
C ILE A 225 4.53 -5.71 -9.54
N SER A 226 4.77 -4.42 -9.30
CA SER A 226 5.96 -3.69 -9.72
C SER A 226 6.26 -2.54 -8.74
N ARG A 227 7.27 -1.71 -9.02
CA ARG A 227 7.59 -0.54 -8.19
C ARG A 227 6.45 0.48 -8.15
N ASN A 228 5.70 0.58 -9.23
CA ASN A 228 4.67 1.59 -9.46
C ASN A 228 3.25 1.01 -9.57
N GLN A 229 3.07 -0.29 -9.30
CA GLN A 229 1.77 -0.97 -9.34
C GLN A 229 1.66 -1.99 -8.22
N ASP A 230 0.49 -2.08 -7.63
CA ASP A 230 0.12 -3.12 -6.68
C ASP A 230 -1.36 -3.46 -6.72
N ALA A 231 -1.69 -4.59 -6.13
CA ALA A 231 -3.05 -4.97 -5.86
C ALA A 231 -3.18 -5.53 -4.44
N THR A 232 -4.30 -5.29 -3.80
CA THR A 232 -4.66 -5.94 -2.53
C THR A 232 -5.97 -6.68 -2.74
N PHE A 233 -5.98 -7.97 -2.43
CA PHE A 233 -7.17 -8.81 -2.43
C PHE A 233 -7.64 -8.93 -0.99
N TYR A 234 -8.94 -8.79 -0.78
CA TYR A 234 -9.56 -8.90 0.53
C TYR A 234 -10.57 -10.04 0.50
N LEU A 235 -10.52 -10.89 1.50
CA LEU A 235 -11.53 -11.91 1.75
C LEU A 235 -12.12 -11.65 3.13
N ASP A 236 -13.37 -11.24 3.16
CA ASP A 236 -14.10 -10.86 4.37
C ASP A 236 -15.25 -11.85 4.59
N HIS A 237 -15.08 -12.75 5.55
CA HIS A 237 -16.07 -13.75 5.93
C HIS A 237 -16.90 -13.27 7.11
N MET A 238 -18.20 -13.17 6.90
CA MET A 238 -19.21 -12.78 7.88
C MET A 238 -20.15 -13.96 8.14
N THR A 239 -20.31 -14.36 9.39
CA THR A 239 -21.09 -15.57 9.73
C THR A 239 -22.55 -15.48 9.28
N ASP A 240 -23.13 -14.27 9.26
CA ASP A 240 -24.56 -14.07 8.97
C ASP A 240 -24.81 -13.60 7.52
N ARG A 241 -23.81 -13.10 6.82
CA ARG A 241 -23.95 -12.48 5.48
C ARG A 241 -23.25 -13.26 4.35
N GLY A 242 -22.36 -14.21 4.70
CA GLY A 242 -21.54 -14.92 3.74
C GLY A 242 -20.16 -14.29 3.55
N THR A 243 -19.57 -14.49 2.38
CA THR A 243 -18.18 -14.04 2.11
C THR A 243 -18.15 -12.98 1.04
N LYS A 244 -17.59 -11.80 1.40
CA LYS A 244 -17.28 -10.71 0.49
C LYS A 244 -15.87 -10.87 -0.03
N ALA A 245 -15.70 -10.83 -1.34
CA ALA A 245 -14.40 -10.75 -2.00
C ALA A 245 -14.21 -9.35 -2.58
N ALA A 246 -13.03 -8.77 -2.35
CA ALA A 246 -12.74 -7.45 -2.89
C ALA A 246 -11.32 -7.35 -3.43
N VAL A 247 -11.11 -6.42 -4.34
CA VAL A 247 -9.81 -6.08 -4.90
C VAL A 247 -9.63 -4.57 -4.94
N GLN A 248 -8.45 -4.12 -4.55
CA GLN A 248 -7.95 -2.77 -4.77
C GLN A 248 -6.73 -2.85 -5.66
N TYR A 249 -6.75 -2.19 -6.81
CA TYR A 249 -5.59 -2.06 -7.70
C TYR A 249 -5.18 -0.60 -7.76
N ARG A 250 -3.85 -0.35 -7.62
CA ARG A 250 -3.27 0.99 -7.63
C ARG A 250 -2.12 1.06 -8.63
N TYR A 251 -2.03 2.18 -9.32
CA TYR A 251 -0.89 2.48 -10.20
C TYR A 251 -0.46 3.93 -10.09
N VAL A 252 0.83 4.16 -10.30
CA VAL A 252 1.45 5.49 -10.43
C VAL A 252 2.37 5.42 -11.63
N LEU A 253 2.09 6.17 -12.70
CA LEU A 253 2.92 6.21 -13.89
C LEU A 253 3.99 7.29 -13.76
N ASP A 254 3.62 8.45 -13.24
CA ASP A 254 4.45 9.62 -12.98
C ASP A 254 3.85 10.45 -11.83
N GLU A 255 4.36 11.67 -11.58
CA GLU A 255 3.92 12.55 -10.48
C GLU A 255 2.46 12.98 -10.62
N ASN A 256 1.93 13.08 -11.85
CA ASN A 256 0.59 13.58 -12.17
C ASN A 256 -0.36 12.49 -12.69
N SER A 257 0.17 11.27 -12.95
CA SER A 257 -0.59 10.17 -13.53
C SER A 257 -0.66 8.99 -12.57
N ARG A 258 -1.80 8.86 -11.90
CA ARG A 258 -2.08 7.80 -10.91
C ARG A 258 -3.54 7.41 -10.92
N GLY A 259 -3.83 6.24 -10.40
CA GLY A 259 -5.21 5.79 -10.26
C GLY A 259 -5.37 4.63 -9.31
N THR A 260 -6.58 4.51 -8.78
CA THR A 260 -7.02 3.41 -7.92
C THR A 260 -8.37 2.91 -8.40
N VAL A 261 -8.46 1.61 -8.58
CA VAL A 261 -9.69 0.88 -8.89
C VAL A 261 -9.99 -0.06 -7.74
N MET A 262 -11.22 -0.03 -7.25
CA MET A 262 -11.71 -0.94 -6.23
C MET A 262 -12.99 -1.63 -6.69
N TYR A 263 -13.12 -2.91 -6.38
CA TYR A 263 -14.32 -3.68 -6.66
C TYR A 263 -14.57 -4.67 -5.54
N ASP A 264 -15.78 -4.62 -5.00
CA ASP A 264 -16.28 -5.56 -3.99
C ASP A 264 -17.42 -6.38 -4.59
N TYR A 265 -17.48 -7.65 -4.22
CA TYR A 265 -18.58 -8.54 -4.56
C TYR A 265 -18.96 -9.42 -3.37
N LEU A 266 -20.25 -9.50 -3.10
CA LEU A 266 -20.84 -10.34 -2.07
C LEU A 266 -22.05 -11.09 -2.66
N LYS A 267 -22.13 -12.40 -2.41
CA LYS A 267 -23.40 -13.09 -2.45
C LYS A 267 -23.95 -13.07 -1.03
N ASP A 268 -24.87 -12.15 -0.79
CA ASP A 268 -25.43 -11.87 0.53
C ASP A 268 -26.48 -12.93 0.89
N ASP A 269 -26.31 -13.60 2.02
CA ASP A 269 -27.25 -14.61 2.50
C ASP A 269 -28.47 -13.99 3.19
N LYS A 270 -28.47 -12.67 3.42
CA LYS A 270 -29.59 -11.92 4.01
C LYS A 270 -30.26 -11.03 2.98
N LEU A 271 -31.55 -10.92 3.11
CA LEU A 271 -32.42 -10.05 2.30
C LEU A 271 -32.94 -8.91 3.17
N GLY A 272 -33.20 -7.76 2.57
CA GLY A 272 -33.96 -6.66 3.19
C GLY A 272 -35.29 -6.54 2.47
N ASP A 273 -36.10 -7.60 2.52
CA ASP A 273 -37.31 -7.78 1.71
C ASP A 273 -38.59 -7.33 2.44
N GLY A 274 -38.45 -6.64 3.57
CA GLY A 274 -39.56 -6.10 4.36
C GLY A 274 -40.35 -7.16 5.15
N THR A 275 -39.94 -8.43 5.12
CA THR A 275 -40.59 -9.47 5.94
C THR A 275 -40.16 -9.32 7.40
N GLU A 276 -41.02 -9.86 8.35
CA GLU A 276 -40.66 -9.82 9.78
C GLU A 276 -39.32 -10.51 10.06
N GLU A 277 -39.03 -11.62 9.37
CA GLU A 277 -37.81 -12.41 9.49
C GLU A 277 -36.54 -11.61 9.08
N ASN A 278 -36.65 -10.72 8.11
CA ASN A 278 -35.56 -9.93 7.54
C ASN A 278 -35.65 -8.44 7.87
N SER A 279 -36.56 -8.03 8.75
CA SER A 279 -36.79 -6.61 9.08
C SER A 279 -35.56 -5.88 9.58
N GLU A 280 -34.66 -6.56 10.27
CA GLU A 280 -33.38 -6.00 10.74
C GLU A 280 -32.41 -5.64 9.61
N TYR A 281 -32.58 -6.20 8.40
CA TYR A 281 -31.74 -5.94 7.22
C TYR A 281 -32.34 -4.90 6.27
N SER A 282 -33.53 -4.40 6.56
CA SER A 282 -34.16 -3.29 5.84
C SER A 282 -33.77 -1.94 6.44
N TYR A 283 -33.89 -0.89 5.65
CA TYR A 283 -33.70 0.48 6.09
C TYR A 283 -34.90 1.34 5.73
N ASP A 284 -35.30 2.21 6.65
CA ASP A 284 -36.34 3.19 6.38
C ASP A 284 -35.95 4.12 5.25
N GLY A 285 -36.87 4.36 4.32
CA GLY A 285 -36.67 5.25 3.19
C GLY A 285 -35.95 4.62 1.98
N THR A 286 -35.61 3.34 2.04
CA THR A 286 -35.15 2.56 0.87
C THR A 286 -36.14 1.46 0.51
N PRO A 287 -36.30 1.15 -0.80
CA PRO A 287 -37.16 0.05 -1.21
C PRO A 287 -36.64 -1.30 -0.69
N ASP A 288 -37.57 -2.27 -0.52
CA ASP A 288 -37.21 -3.61 -0.13
C ASP A 288 -36.18 -4.25 -1.07
N ARG A 289 -35.17 -4.87 -0.49
CA ARG A 289 -34.08 -5.46 -1.22
C ARG A 289 -34.23 -6.98 -1.38
N THR A 290 -34.41 -7.43 -2.60
CA THR A 290 -34.55 -8.85 -2.94
C THR A 290 -33.32 -9.44 -3.65
N ASN A 291 -32.35 -8.61 -4.06
CA ASN A 291 -31.13 -9.07 -4.70
C ASN A 291 -30.12 -9.61 -3.67
N THR A 292 -29.62 -10.82 -3.94
CA THR A 292 -28.54 -11.44 -3.16
C THR A 292 -27.16 -11.10 -3.69
N LYS A 293 -27.03 -10.74 -4.98
CA LYS A 293 -25.75 -10.36 -5.59
C LYS A 293 -25.52 -8.88 -5.39
N ARG A 294 -24.55 -8.54 -4.56
CA ARG A 294 -24.22 -7.17 -4.19
C ARG A 294 -22.80 -6.85 -4.59
N TYR A 295 -22.59 -5.62 -5.05
CA TYR A 295 -21.27 -5.15 -5.48
C TYR A 295 -21.16 -3.65 -5.32
N TRP A 296 -19.90 -3.21 -5.26
CA TRP A 296 -19.52 -1.81 -5.30
C TRP A 296 -18.24 -1.65 -6.13
N PHE A 297 -18.37 -0.94 -7.25
CA PHE A 297 -17.26 -0.54 -8.09
C PHE A 297 -16.99 0.94 -7.87
N ARG A 298 -15.75 1.30 -7.59
CA ARG A 298 -15.31 2.68 -7.46
C ARG A 298 -13.91 2.84 -8.01
N MET A 299 -13.67 4.02 -8.61
CA MET A 299 -12.40 4.34 -9.24
C MET A 299 -12.16 5.85 -9.18
N LYS A 300 -10.91 6.24 -8.86
CA LYS A 300 -10.42 7.58 -9.10
C LYS A 300 -9.10 7.51 -9.85
N ALA A 301 -8.95 8.39 -10.85
CA ALA A 301 -7.73 8.49 -11.61
C ALA A 301 -7.47 9.94 -12.02
N ASP A 302 -6.20 10.34 -11.92
CA ASP A 302 -5.64 11.56 -12.50
C ASP A 302 -4.65 11.14 -13.58
N GLN A 303 -4.71 11.75 -14.76
CA GLN A 303 -3.88 11.36 -15.90
C GLN A 303 -3.41 12.58 -16.69
N GLU A 304 -2.14 12.61 -17.01
CA GLU A 304 -1.64 13.42 -18.11
C GLU A 304 -1.89 12.70 -19.43
N LEU A 305 -2.52 13.38 -20.36
CA LEU A 305 -2.92 12.84 -21.65
C LEU A 305 -2.13 13.54 -22.77
N PRO A 306 -2.05 12.96 -23.99
CA PRO A 306 -1.42 13.61 -25.12
C PRO A 306 -1.99 15.00 -25.39
N PHE A 307 -1.15 15.88 -25.95
CA PHE A 307 -1.51 17.27 -26.27
C PHE A 307 -1.78 18.14 -25.05
N ASP A 308 -1.10 17.90 -23.92
CA ASP A 308 -1.19 18.65 -22.67
C ASP A 308 -2.59 18.68 -22.04
N PHE A 309 -3.41 17.68 -22.31
CA PHE A 309 -4.65 17.48 -21.59
C PHE A 309 -4.37 16.81 -20.23
N THR A 310 -5.12 17.25 -19.23
CA THR A 310 -5.25 16.53 -17.96
C THR A 310 -6.62 15.88 -17.88
N GLY A 311 -6.69 14.64 -17.46
CA GLY A 311 -7.93 13.88 -17.27
C GLY A 311 -8.11 13.50 -15.81
N LYS A 312 -9.34 13.69 -15.28
CA LYS A 312 -9.75 13.18 -13.97
C LYS A 312 -10.98 12.31 -14.16
N LEU A 313 -10.91 11.09 -13.65
CA LEU A 313 -12.01 10.13 -13.71
C LEU A 313 -12.42 9.74 -12.32
N ASP A 314 -13.68 9.93 -11.99
CA ASP A 314 -14.31 9.49 -10.75
C ASP A 314 -15.50 8.60 -11.10
N MET A 315 -15.52 7.39 -10.56
CA MET A 315 -16.59 6.42 -10.76
C MET A 315 -17.04 5.84 -9.42
N ASP A 316 -18.36 5.75 -9.26
CA ASP A 316 -19.01 5.19 -8.08
C ASP A 316 -20.29 4.48 -8.49
N VAL A 317 -20.23 3.15 -8.57
CA VAL A 317 -21.33 2.30 -9.03
C VAL A 317 -21.60 1.21 -7.98
N VAL A 318 -22.71 1.34 -7.28
CA VAL A 318 -23.13 0.42 -6.22
C VAL A 318 -24.37 -0.39 -6.63
N SER A 319 -24.49 -1.60 -6.16
CA SER A 319 -25.59 -2.51 -6.51
C SER A 319 -26.95 -2.02 -6.01
N ASP A 320 -26.97 -1.47 -4.81
CA ASP A 320 -28.18 -1.03 -4.11
C ASP A 320 -27.84 0.06 -3.07
N ALA A 321 -28.85 0.84 -2.68
CA ALA A 321 -28.69 1.96 -1.77
C ALA A 321 -28.27 1.55 -0.34
N ASP A 322 -28.55 0.28 0.03
CA ASP A 322 -28.27 -0.22 1.38
C ASP A 322 -26.84 -0.75 1.52
N TYR A 323 -26.15 -0.99 0.39
CA TYR A 323 -24.80 -1.59 0.40
C TYR A 323 -23.81 -0.77 1.24
N LEU A 324 -23.76 0.55 1.03
CA LEU A 324 -22.83 1.42 1.73
C LEU A 324 -23.21 1.62 3.20
N ARG A 325 -24.50 1.51 3.53
CA ARG A 325 -25.00 1.52 4.91
C ARG A 325 -24.61 0.26 5.67
N ASP A 326 -24.69 -0.91 5.02
CA ASP A 326 -24.31 -2.21 5.60
C ASP A 326 -22.78 -2.34 5.76
N PHE A 327 -22.01 -1.80 4.81
CA PHE A 327 -20.56 -1.97 4.74
C PHE A 327 -19.80 -0.66 4.94
N LYS A 328 -20.11 0.08 6.03
CA LYS A 328 -19.42 1.33 6.39
C LYS A 328 -17.97 1.10 6.79
N SER A 329 -17.74 0.14 7.69
CA SER A 329 -16.44 -0.18 8.26
C SER A 329 -15.77 -1.38 7.56
N GLY A 330 -14.48 -1.56 7.79
CA GLY A 330 -13.66 -2.61 7.18
C GLY A 330 -12.61 -2.02 6.23
N TYR A 331 -11.69 -2.84 5.76
CA TYR A 331 -10.62 -2.38 4.86
C TYR A 331 -11.14 -1.81 3.55
N THR A 332 -12.26 -2.35 3.03
CA THR A 332 -12.90 -1.88 1.80
C THR A 332 -14.25 -1.21 2.06
N GLY A 333 -14.55 -0.87 3.33
CA GLY A 333 -15.77 -0.19 3.73
C GLY A 333 -15.83 1.24 3.21
N PHE A 334 -17.01 1.87 3.33
CA PHE A 334 -17.28 3.23 2.86
C PHE A 334 -16.31 4.23 3.50
N GLU A 335 -16.20 4.23 4.84
CA GLU A 335 -15.36 5.18 5.59
C GLU A 335 -13.89 5.09 5.17
N SER A 336 -13.34 3.88 5.14
CA SER A 336 -11.95 3.67 4.73
C SER A 336 -11.70 4.05 3.26
N THR A 337 -12.67 3.85 2.39
CA THR A 337 -12.59 4.23 0.98
C THR A 337 -12.67 5.74 0.80
N GLN A 338 -13.55 6.42 1.52
CA GLN A 338 -13.70 7.88 1.49
C GLN A 338 -12.42 8.55 1.97
N ASP A 339 -11.91 8.15 3.15
CA ASP A 339 -10.65 8.67 3.69
C ASP A 339 -9.48 8.45 2.74
N TYR A 340 -9.41 7.27 2.13
CA TYR A 340 -8.37 6.95 1.17
C TYR A 340 -8.44 7.85 -0.08
N PHE A 341 -9.62 8.01 -0.68
CA PHE A 341 -9.77 8.85 -1.89
C PHE A 341 -9.56 10.33 -1.60
N GLU A 342 -10.02 10.82 -0.45
CA GLU A 342 -9.76 12.20 -0.01
C GLU A 342 -8.26 12.45 0.16
N ASN A 343 -7.56 11.55 0.85
CA ASN A 343 -6.12 11.69 1.10
C ASN A 343 -5.27 11.57 -0.18
N GLU A 344 -5.63 10.64 -1.09
CA GLU A 344 -4.83 10.37 -2.29
C GLU A 344 -5.16 11.30 -3.46
N PHE A 345 -6.42 11.68 -3.64
CA PHE A 345 -6.90 12.42 -4.80
C PHE A 345 -7.44 13.82 -4.47
N GLY A 346 -7.62 14.14 -3.17
CA GLY A 346 -8.26 15.38 -2.73
C GLY A 346 -9.74 15.46 -3.15
N ARG A 347 -10.38 14.32 -3.43
CA ARG A 347 -11.78 14.22 -3.87
C ARG A 347 -12.43 13.05 -3.14
N SER A 348 -13.51 13.33 -2.40
CA SER A 348 -14.35 12.34 -1.75
C SER A 348 -15.28 11.63 -2.75
N ILE A 349 -15.97 10.59 -2.29
CA ILE A 349 -17.14 10.00 -2.95
C ILE A 349 -18.41 10.58 -2.33
N ASP A 350 -19.56 10.41 -3.01
CA ASP A 350 -20.87 10.82 -2.47
C ASP A 350 -21.17 10.11 -1.16
N ASP A 351 -21.96 10.72 -0.27
CA ASP A 351 -22.22 10.16 1.03
C ASP A 351 -22.90 8.78 0.92
N TYR A 352 -22.75 7.95 1.97
CA TYR A 352 -23.24 6.56 1.99
C TYR A 352 -24.76 6.45 1.85
N ASP A 353 -25.51 7.51 2.20
CA ASP A 353 -26.97 7.55 2.12
C ASP A 353 -27.50 8.33 0.92
N ASP A 354 -26.63 8.91 0.10
CA ASP A 354 -27.03 9.51 -1.16
C ASP A 354 -27.62 8.49 -2.12
N THR A 355 -28.82 8.76 -2.57
CA THR A 355 -29.54 7.87 -3.50
C THR A 355 -29.09 8.00 -4.94
N THR A 356 -28.37 9.06 -5.28
CA THR A 356 -27.83 9.32 -6.61
C THR A 356 -26.31 9.35 -6.53
N ARG A 357 -25.66 8.46 -7.30
CA ARG A 357 -24.18 8.38 -7.37
C ARG A 357 -23.68 9.15 -8.58
N GLU A 358 -22.67 9.98 -8.36
CA GLU A 358 -22.07 10.79 -9.41
C GLU A 358 -20.88 10.05 -10.04
N ASN A 359 -20.86 10.02 -11.38
CA ASN A 359 -19.75 9.48 -12.16
C ASN A 359 -19.26 10.55 -13.12
N THR A 360 -18.00 10.97 -13.01
CA THR A 360 -17.47 12.10 -13.77
C THR A 360 -16.21 11.76 -14.53
N LEU A 361 -16.10 12.31 -15.74
CA LEU A 361 -14.86 12.44 -16.48
C LEU A 361 -14.63 13.90 -16.79
N ASN A 362 -13.59 14.49 -16.24
CA ASN A 362 -13.14 15.82 -16.55
C ASN A 362 -11.90 15.77 -17.45
N LEU A 363 -11.92 16.51 -18.55
CA LEU A 363 -10.76 16.73 -19.41
C LEU A 363 -10.48 18.22 -19.49
N ASN A 364 -9.29 18.61 -19.08
CA ASN A 364 -8.86 20.00 -19.03
C ASN A 364 -7.60 20.22 -19.86
N ARG A 365 -7.54 21.34 -20.59
CA ARG A 365 -6.35 21.83 -21.25
C ARG A 365 -6.21 23.33 -21.10
N SER A 366 -5.06 23.76 -20.59
CA SER A 366 -4.69 25.17 -20.48
C SER A 366 -3.71 25.54 -21.58
N PHE A 367 -4.04 26.60 -22.32
CA PHE A 367 -3.17 27.27 -23.27
C PHE A 367 -2.64 28.57 -22.63
N SER A 368 -1.69 29.23 -23.25
CA SER A 368 -1.16 30.48 -22.69
C SER A 368 -2.22 31.57 -22.47
N SER A 369 -3.26 31.62 -23.29
CA SER A 369 -4.32 32.64 -23.21
C SER A 369 -5.74 32.07 -23.18
N TYR A 370 -5.88 30.77 -23.24
CA TYR A 370 -7.17 30.09 -23.30
C TYR A 370 -7.20 28.89 -22.41
N SER A 371 -8.38 28.48 -21.96
CA SER A 371 -8.60 27.20 -21.29
C SER A 371 -9.79 26.47 -21.92
N LEU A 372 -9.69 25.17 -22.02
CA LEU A 372 -10.75 24.26 -22.44
C LEU A 372 -11.00 23.27 -21.33
N ASN A 373 -12.23 23.23 -20.83
CA ASN A 373 -12.67 22.30 -19.80
C ASN A 373 -13.90 21.52 -20.30
N MET A 374 -13.82 20.20 -20.27
CA MET A 374 -14.90 19.31 -20.72
C MET A 374 -15.28 18.38 -19.58
N ASN A 375 -16.55 18.41 -19.17
CA ASN A 375 -17.10 17.54 -18.15
C ASN A 375 -18.14 16.60 -18.76
N PHE A 376 -18.07 15.34 -18.37
CA PHE A 376 -19.04 14.31 -18.64
C PHE A 376 -19.56 13.80 -17.30
N GLU A 377 -20.79 14.18 -16.93
CA GLU A 377 -21.40 13.92 -15.63
C GLU A 377 -22.58 12.95 -15.81
N TYR A 378 -22.43 11.74 -15.28
CA TYR A 378 -23.47 10.71 -15.28
C TYR A 378 -23.94 10.44 -13.86
N TYR A 379 -25.21 10.64 -13.62
CA TYR A 379 -25.87 10.44 -12.33
C TYR A 379 -26.67 9.15 -12.35
N ASP A 380 -26.31 8.18 -11.46
CA ASP A 380 -26.99 6.89 -11.30
C ASP A 380 -27.90 6.95 -10.07
N ASN A 381 -29.21 7.04 -10.28
CA ASN A 381 -30.16 6.95 -9.17
C ASN A 381 -30.39 5.48 -8.80
N VAL A 382 -29.76 5.04 -7.74
CA VAL A 382 -29.71 3.64 -7.31
C VAL A 382 -31.09 3.10 -6.93
N ILE A 383 -31.95 3.93 -6.33
CA ILE A 383 -33.31 3.56 -5.93
C ILE A 383 -34.18 3.33 -7.17
N LYS A 384 -34.22 4.30 -8.08
CA LYS A 384 -35.03 4.19 -9.30
C LYS A 384 -34.59 3.03 -10.19
N ARG A 385 -33.29 2.83 -10.30
CA ARG A 385 -32.72 1.70 -11.03
C ARG A 385 -33.17 0.35 -10.43
N ARG A 386 -33.25 0.26 -9.10
CA ARG A 386 -33.68 -0.94 -8.39
C ARG A 386 -35.17 -1.21 -8.53
N ASP A 387 -36.00 -0.19 -8.38
CA ASP A 387 -37.46 -0.31 -8.47
C ASP A 387 -37.96 -0.54 -9.90
N GLY A 388 -37.05 -0.43 -10.89
CA GLY A 388 -37.45 -0.49 -12.29
C GLY A 388 -38.35 0.67 -12.72
N THR A 389 -38.42 1.72 -11.90
CA THR A 389 -39.12 2.95 -12.21
C THR A 389 -38.28 3.80 -13.16
N ASP A 390 -38.98 4.66 -13.93
CA ASP A 390 -38.29 5.53 -14.90
C ASP A 390 -37.32 6.47 -14.20
N ASP A 391 -36.05 6.30 -14.50
CA ASP A 391 -35.01 7.21 -14.04
C ASP A 391 -35.08 8.52 -14.82
N THR A 392 -35.71 9.52 -14.20
CA THR A 392 -35.85 10.86 -14.73
C THR A 392 -34.69 11.80 -14.37
N THR A 393 -33.58 11.27 -13.81
CA THR A 393 -32.41 12.04 -13.43
C THR A 393 -31.80 12.73 -14.65
N LEU A 394 -31.58 14.03 -14.54
CA LEU A 394 -30.99 14.82 -15.61
C LEU A 394 -29.52 14.50 -15.75
N GLN A 395 -29.11 14.12 -16.95
CA GLN A 395 -27.72 13.84 -17.30
C GLN A 395 -27.14 15.05 -18.05
N ARG A 396 -25.86 15.34 -17.83
CA ARG A 396 -25.12 16.43 -18.47
C ARG A 396 -23.88 15.88 -19.17
N LEU A 397 -24.00 15.56 -20.46
CA LEU A 397 -23.03 14.78 -21.22
C LEU A 397 -22.93 15.22 -22.68
N PRO A 398 -22.00 16.09 -23.07
CA PRO A 398 -20.98 16.78 -22.26
C PRO A 398 -21.42 18.18 -21.80
N SER A 399 -20.62 18.76 -20.87
CA SER A 399 -20.49 20.18 -20.64
C SER A 399 -19.12 20.64 -21.12
N VAL A 400 -19.05 21.66 -21.97
CA VAL A 400 -17.81 22.17 -22.55
C VAL A 400 -17.70 23.65 -22.27
N GLU A 401 -16.67 24.03 -21.54
CA GLU A 401 -16.34 25.41 -21.22
C GLU A 401 -15.05 25.79 -21.96
N PHE A 402 -15.13 26.90 -22.71
CA PHE A 402 -13.97 27.49 -23.34
C PHE A 402 -13.88 28.96 -22.94
N SER A 403 -12.78 29.33 -22.30
CA SER A 403 -12.55 30.66 -21.78
C SER A 403 -11.22 31.25 -22.27
N SER A 404 -11.16 32.56 -22.37
CA SER A 404 -9.92 33.28 -22.63
C SER A 404 -9.61 34.29 -21.52
N VAL A 405 -8.33 34.45 -21.23
CA VAL A 405 -7.88 35.56 -20.38
C VAL A 405 -8.00 36.88 -21.14
N LYS A 406 -8.15 37.95 -20.38
CA LYS A 406 -8.21 39.30 -20.95
C LYS A 406 -6.93 39.63 -21.72
N GLN A 407 -7.05 39.87 -23.01
CA GLN A 407 -5.92 40.14 -23.89
C GLN A 407 -6.17 41.36 -24.79
N ARG A 408 -5.06 42.00 -25.18
CA ARG A 408 -5.15 43.17 -26.05
C ARG A 408 -5.37 42.77 -27.50
N ILE A 409 -6.29 43.44 -28.18
CA ILE A 409 -6.53 43.24 -29.62
C ILE A 409 -5.42 43.92 -30.39
N ALA A 410 -4.45 43.15 -30.88
CA ALA A 410 -3.26 43.65 -31.60
C ALA A 410 -2.57 44.80 -30.86
N SER A 411 -2.28 45.93 -31.54
CA SER A 411 -1.70 47.15 -30.96
C SER A 411 -2.74 48.15 -30.49
N SER A 412 -4.05 47.82 -30.49
CA SER A 412 -5.12 48.73 -30.08
C SER A 412 -5.21 48.87 -28.56
N PRO A 413 -5.86 49.93 -28.04
CA PRO A 413 -6.10 50.07 -26.60
C PRO A 413 -7.24 49.16 -26.10
N PHE A 414 -7.89 48.39 -26.95
CA PHE A 414 -9.02 47.56 -26.59
C PHE A 414 -8.54 46.22 -26.01
N LEU A 415 -9.22 45.80 -24.95
CA LEU A 415 -9.04 44.49 -24.32
C LEU A 415 -10.24 43.62 -24.70
N PHE A 416 -9.99 42.34 -24.86
CA PHE A 416 -10.96 41.32 -25.20
C PHE A 416 -10.78 40.10 -24.28
N ASP A 417 -11.85 39.59 -23.77
CA ASP A 417 -11.99 38.28 -23.13
C ASP A 417 -13.20 37.56 -23.70
N PHE A 418 -13.24 36.27 -23.57
CA PHE A 418 -14.29 35.45 -24.15
C PHE A 418 -14.54 34.23 -23.27
N ASP A 419 -15.80 34.04 -22.88
CA ASP A 419 -16.27 32.87 -22.17
C ASP A 419 -17.45 32.24 -22.92
N SER A 420 -17.36 30.92 -23.10
CA SER A 420 -18.42 30.14 -23.74
C SER A 420 -18.65 28.85 -22.97
N ASN A 421 -19.90 28.55 -22.67
CA ASN A 421 -20.31 27.31 -22.06
C ASN A 421 -21.37 26.60 -22.91
N TYR A 422 -21.08 25.37 -23.29
CA TYR A 422 -22.00 24.50 -24.01
C TYR A 422 -22.38 23.32 -23.16
N ASP A 423 -23.68 23.12 -22.88
CA ASP A 423 -24.22 22.00 -22.15
C ASP A 423 -25.18 21.18 -23.02
N TYR A 424 -24.97 19.86 -23.03
CA TYR A 424 -25.94 18.94 -23.59
C TYR A 424 -26.59 18.14 -22.45
N PHE A 425 -27.92 18.30 -22.36
CA PHE A 425 -28.74 17.64 -21.36
C PHE A 425 -29.56 16.52 -21.96
N HIS A 426 -29.70 15.41 -21.25
CA HIS A 426 -30.69 14.41 -21.58
C HIS A 426 -31.27 13.78 -20.32
N ARG A 427 -32.52 13.36 -20.40
CA ARG A 427 -33.19 12.55 -19.38
C ARG A 427 -34.28 11.71 -20.06
N LYS A 428 -34.75 10.69 -19.34
CA LYS A 428 -36.02 10.03 -19.65
C LYS A 428 -37.16 10.77 -18.95
N ASP A 429 -38.37 10.80 -19.55
CA ASP A 429 -39.58 11.21 -18.85
C ASP A 429 -40.26 9.97 -18.22
N THR A 430 -41.38 10.17 -17.53
CA THR A 430 -42.16 9.10 -16.89
C THR A 430 -42.80 8.12 -17.89
N THR A 431 -42.66 8.35 -19.18
CA THR A 431 -43.15 7.49 -20.28
C THR A 431 -42.01 6.88 -21.09
N ASP A 432 -40.79 6.83 -20.53
CA ASP A 432 -39.54 6.35 -21.17
C ASP A 432 -39.15 7.13 -22.44
N ARG A 433 -39.76 8.32 -22.67
CA ARG A 433 -39.36 9.21 -23.78
C ARG A 433 -38.08 9.91 -23.42
N LYS A 434 -37.15 9.91 -24.38
CA LYS A 434 -35.89 10.64 -24.23
C LYS A 434 -36.12 12.14 -24.52
N ILE A 435 -35.97 12.96 -23.49
CA ILE A 435 -35.95 14.41 -23.60
C ILE A 435 -34.49 14.85 -23.71
N ARG A 436 -34.22 15.73 -24.68
CA ARG A 436 -32.88 16.26 -24.97
C ARG A 436 -32.95 17.77 -25.12
N GLY A 437 -31.89 18.46 -24.67
CA GLY A 437 -31.76 19.89 -24.83
C GLY A 437 -30.31 20.32 -24.90
N ASN A 438 -30.06 21.42 -25.58
CA ASN A 438 -28.75 22.07 -25.62
C ASN A 438 -28.89 23.49 -25.07
N ARG A 439 -27.84 23.93 -24.39
CA ARG A 439 -27.68 25.31 -23.94
C ARG A 439 -26.31 25.80 -24.38
N LEU A 440 -26.26 26.97 -24.97
CA LEU A 440 -25.04 27.67 -25.32
C LEU A 440 -25.10 29.08 -24.74
N ASP A 441 -24.20 29.38 -23.84
CA ASP A 441 -23.98 30.70 -23.27
C ASP A 441 -22.66 31.25 -23.82
N VAL A 442 -22.68 32.51 -24.28
CA VAL A 442 -21.50 33.19 -24.83
C VAL A 442 -21.42 34.59 -24.24
N HIS A 443 -20.30 34.90 -23.64
CA HIS A 443 -20.00 36.18 -23.03
C HIS A 443 -18.70 36.73 -23.64
N PRO A 444 -18.79 37.75 -24.50
CA PRO A 444 -17.63 38.42 -25.09
C PRO A 444 -17.05 39.50 -24.19
#